data_abce535cb5ff4e28542087473699d90a
#
_entry.id   abce535cb5ff4e28542087473699d90a
#
_cell.length_a   1.000
_cell.length_b   1.000
_cell.length_c   1.000
_cell.angle_alpha   90.00
_cell.angle_beta   90.00
_cell.angle_gamma   90.00
#
_symmetry.space_group_name_H-M   'P 1'
#
loop_
_entity.id
_entity.type
_entity.pdbx_description
1 polymer ?
#
loop_
_entity_poly.entity_id
_entity_poly.type
_entity_poly.pdbx_seq_one_letter_code
_entity_poly.pdbx_strand_id
1 'polypeptide(L)'
;MAWKAAQSDQVELVYVAPGNAGTETENKIENVAISAEDINALKTFAAKEKIMLTIIGPEVPLVAGIVDEFKQAGLPCFGPSKAAAILEGSKSFTKDFLKKYKIPTADYDVFTEVEPAITYVKSKSTPIVIKADGLAAGKGVFIATNEEEAINTINDMLSGNKFGEAGHRVV
;
A
#
# COMPACT_ATOMS: atom_id res chain seq x y z
N MET A 1 -15.14 6.56 -2.52
CA MET A 1 -14.84 7.23 -3.80
C MET A 1 -15.98 7.05 -4.80
N ALA A 2 -16.40 5.83 -5.14
CA ALA A 2 -17.43 5.53 -6.12
C ALA A 2 -18.74 6.30 -5.87
N TRP A 3 -19.29 6.21 -4.65
CA TRP A 3 -20.49 6.97 -4.24
C TRP A 3 -20.38 8.49 -4.52
N LYS A 4 -19.19 9.07 -4.27
CA LYS A 4 -18.99 10.51 -4.54
C LYS A 4 -18.90 10.82 -6.03
N ALA A 5 -18.26 9.96 -6.82
CA ALA A 5 -18.20 10.09 -8.27
C ALA A 5 -19.59 9.99 -8.90
N ALA A 6 -20.40 9.03 -8.45
CA ALA A 6 -21.76 8.81 -8.95
C ALA A 6 -22.72 9.99 -8.71
N GLN A 7 -22.42 10.89 -7.78
CA GLN A 7 -23.21 12.10 -7.52
C GLN A 7 -23.03 13.20 -8.58
N SER A 8 -22.03 13.08 -9.44
CA SER A 8 -21.82 14.06 -10.51
C SER A 8 -22.83 13.89 -11.63
N ASP A 9 -23.36 15.00 -12.15
CA ASP A 9 -24.21 14.98 -13.33
C ASP A 9 -23.47 14.64 -14.62
N GLN A 10 -22.13 14.73 -14.61
CA GLN A 10 -21.25 14.34 -15.70
C GLN A 10 -20.95 12.85 -15.74
N VAL A 11 -21.36 12.10 -14.72
CA VAL A 11 -21.11 10.66 -14.59
C VAL A 11 -22.43 9.90 -14.84
N GLU A 12 -22.43 9.07 -15.86
CA GLU A 12 -23.57 8.21 -16.18
C GLU A 12 -23.56 6.94 -15.32
N LEU A 13 -22.38 6.28 -15.22
CA LEU A 13 -22.18 5.03 -14.51
C LEU A 13 -20.77 4.93 -13.95
N VAL A 14 -20.65 4.32 -12.77
CA VAL A 14 -19.39 4.00 -12.12
C VAL A 14 -19.28 2.50 -11.94
N TYR A 15 -18.32 1.87 -12.61
CA TYR A 15 -17.96 0.49 -12.34
C TYR A 15 -17.00 0.41 -11.15
N VAL A 16 -17.21 -0.54 -10.24
CA VAL A 16 -16.35 -0.77 -9.08
C VAL A 16 -15.84 -2.21 -9.10
N ALA A 17 -14.54 -2.37 -9.18
CA ALA A 17 -13.89 -3.68 -9.24
C ALA A 17 -13.03 -3.93 -7.99
N PRO A 18 -13.31 -4.97 -7.18
CA PRO A 18 -14.44 -5.90 -7.31
C PRO A 18 -15.76 -5.34 -6.81
N GLY A 19 -15.77 -4.20 -6.09
CA GLY A 19 -16.93 -3.67 -5.38
C GLY A 19 -17.17 -4.37 -4.03
N ASN A 20 -18.29 -4.05 -3.41
CA ASN A 20 -18.73 -4.63 -2.15
C ASN A 20 -20.24 -4.44 -1.97
N ALA A 21 -20.83 -5.00 -0.91
CA ALA A 21 -22.26 -4.87 -0.63
C ALA A 21 -22.76 -3.42 -0.51
N GLY A 22 -21.92 -2.49 -0.04
CA GLY A 22 -22.28 -1.07 0.05
C GLY A 22 -22.30 -0.37 -1.31
N THR A 23 -21.50 -0.81 -2.27
CA THR A 23 -21.51 -0.26 -3.63
C THR A 23 -22.56 -0.91 -4.52
N GLU A 24 -23.03 -2.12 -4.20
CA GLU A 24 -24.02 -2.86 -4.98
C GLU A 24 -25.40 -2.20 -4.98
N THR A 25 -25.76 -1.51 -3.91
CA THR A 25 -27.08 -0.88 -3.74
C THR A 25 -27.13 0.60 -4.12
N GLU A 26 -26.00 1.17 -4.49
CA GLU A 26 -25.90 2.59 -4.83
C GLU A 26 -26.36 2.89 -6.26
N ASN A 27 -27.06 4.01 -6.42
CA ASN A 27 -27.49 4.46 -7.73
C ASN A 27 -26.29 4.84 -8.61
N LYS A 28 -26.36 4.53 -9.90
CA LYS A 28 -25.27 4.72 -10.88
C LYS A 28 -23.98 3.98 -10.54
N ILE A 29 -24.03 2.91 -9.72
CA ILE A 29 -22.86 2.09 -9.44
C ILE A 29 -23.13 0.64 -9.80
N GLU A 30 -22.16 0.00 -10.43
CA GLU A 30 -22.20 -1.42 -10.80
C GLU A 30 -20.91 -2.11 -10.36
N ASN A 31 -21.05 -3.19 -9.61
CA ASN A 31 -19.91 -4.01 -9.19
C ASN A 31 -19.49 -4.94 -10.34
N VAL A 32 -18.17 -5.04 -10.55
CA VAL A 32 -17.59 -5.91 -11.56
C VAL A 32 -16.70 -6.95 -10.88
N ALA A 33 -16.96 -8.23 -11.13
CA ALA A 33 -16.24 -9.33 -10.47
C ALA A 33 -14.82 -9.51 -11.04
N ILE A 34 -14.00 -8.46 -10.94
CA ILE A 34 -12.57 -8.45 -11.30
C ILE A 34 -11.79 -8.02 -10.05
N SER A 35 -10.76 -8.80 -9.69
CA SER A 35 -9.85 -8.43 -8.60
C SER A 35 -9.16 -7.09 -8.89
N ALA A 36 -9.00 -6.25 -7.85
CA ALA A 36 -8.24 -5.01 -7.95
C ALA A 36 -6.77 -5.24 -8.34
N GLU A 37 -6.25 -6.45 -8.15
CA GLU A 37 -4.87 -6.84 -8.47
C GLU A 37 -4.73 -7.47 -9.87
N ASP A 38 -5.83 -7.82 -10.54
CA ASP A 38 -5.80 -8.33 -11.91
C ASP A 38 -5.74 -7.18 -12.93
N ILE A 39 -4.55 -6.60 -13.07
CA ILE A 39 -4.31 -5.45 -13.95
C ILE A 39 -4.69 -5.74 -15.38
N ASN A 40 -4.47 -6.96 -15.87
CA ASN A 40 -4.76 -7.33 -17.27
C ASN A 40 -6.26 -7.43 -17.52
N ALA A 41 -7.02 -8.05 -16.62
CA ALA A 41 -8.47 -8.09 -16.72
C ALA A 41 -9.08 -6.70 -16.61
N LEU A 42 -8.58 -5.86 -15.71
CA LEU A 42 -9.02 -4.46 -15.55
C LEU A 42 -8.75 -3.63 -16.81
N LYS A 43 -7.57 -3.75 -17.43
CA LYS A 43 -7.26 -3.08 -18.72
C LYS A 43 -8.22 -3.53 -19.82
N THR A 44 -8.43 -4.84 -19.94
CA THR A 44 -9.33 -5.41 -20.96
C THR A 44 -10.76 -4.90 -20.77
N PHE A 45 -11.24 -4.89 -19.53
CA PHE A 45 -12.56 -4.37 -19.18
C PHE A 45 -12.67 -2.87 -19.52
N ALA A 46 -11.71 -2.07 -19.07
CA ALA A 46 -11.71 -0.62 -19.29
C ALA A 46 -11.71 -0.27 -20.79
N ALA A 47 -10.96 -1.01 -21.60
CA ALA A 47 -10.95 -0.82 -23.05
C ALA A 47 -12.29 -1.23 -23.71
N LYS A 48 -12.84 -2.38 -23.31
CA LYS A 48 -14.11 -2.91 -23.83
C LYS A 48 -15.28 -1.98 -23.52
N GLU A 49 -15.40 -1.54 -22.27
CA GLU A 49 -16.50 -0.67 -21.79
C GLU A 49 -16.22 0.82 -22.09
N LYS A 50 -15.10 1.15 -22.76
CA LYS A 50 -14.71 2.52 -23.11
C LYS A 50 -14.69 3.47 -21.91
N ILE A 51 -14.10 3.00 -20.80
CA ILE A 51 -14.03 3.76 -19.55
C ILE A 51 -13.29 5.09 -19.78
N MET A 52 -13.94 6.19 -19.46
CA MET A 52 -13.41 7.54 -19.65
C MET A 52 -12.32 7.90 -18.64
N LEU A 53 -12.38 7.35 -17.41
CA LEU A 53 -11.38 7.55 -16.38
C LEU A 53 -11.42 6.40 -15.40
N THR A 54 -10.27 5.79 -15.13
CA THR A 54 -10.11 4.82 -14.07
C THR A 54 -9.42 5.47 -12.86
N ILE A 55 -9.97 5.32 -11.66
CA ILE A 55 -9.39 5.83 -10.41
C ILE A 55 -8.93 4.64 -9.58
N ILE A 56 -7.65 4.63 -9.21
CA ILE A 56 -7.07 3.56 -8.40
C ILE A 56 -7.06 3.99 -6.94
N GLY A 57 -7.78 3.25 -6.10
CA GLY A 57 -7.88 3.51 -4.66
C GLY A 57 -6.88 2.74 -3.81
N PRO A 58 -6.75 1.42 -3.97
CA PRO A 58 -5.89 0.61 -3.11
C PRO A 58 -4.41 0.72 -3.50
N GLU A 59 -3.55 0.61 -2.51
CA GLU A 59 -2.10 0.75 -2.65
C GLU A 59 -1.44 -0.42 -3.39
N VAL A 60 -1.94 -1.65 -3.24
CA VAL A 60 -1.33 -2.85 -3.85
C VAL A 60 -1.24 -2.75 -5.38
N PRO A 61 -2.32 -2.49 -6.13
CA PRO A 61 -2.22 -2.33 -7.57
C PRO A 61 -1.40 -1.11 -8.00
N LEU A 62 -1.34 -0.04 -7.19
CA LEU A 62 -0.49 1.13 -7.45
C LEU A 62 0.99 0.75 -7.42
N VAL A 63 1.41 0.04 -6.37
CA VAL A 63 2.80 -0.46 -6.23
C VAL A 63 3.12 -1.50 -7.30
N ALA A 64 2.16 -2.31 -7.72
CA ALA A 64 2.31 -3.22 -8.84
C ALA A 64 2.49 -2.51 -10.19
N GLY A 65 2.03 -1.24 -10.32
CA GLY A 65 2.25 -0.41 -11.51
C GLY A 65 1.04 -0.31 -12.44
N ILE A 66 -0.17 -0.49 -11.94
CA ILE A 66 -1.41 -0.41 -12.73
C ILE A 66 -1.51 0.89 -13.55
N VAL A 67 -1.08 2.03 -12.97
CA VAL A 67 -1.17 3.33 -13.66
C VAL A 67 -0.26 3.39 -14.88
N ASP A 68 0.95 2.84 -14.77
CA ASP A 68 1.90 2.78 -15.88
C ASP A 68 1.38 1.86 -16.99
N GLU A 69 0.79 0.73 -16.63
CA GLU A 69 0.16 -0.23 -17.55
C GLU A 69 -1.05 0.37 -18.30
N PHE A 70 -1.91 1.10 -17.58
CA PHE A 70 -3.04 1.80 -18.20
C PHE A 70 -2.57 2.90 -19.15
N LYS A 71 -1.57 3.67 -18.75
CA LYS A 71 -0.97 4.72 -19.57
C LYS A 71 -0.36 4.17 -20.85
N GLN A 72 0.37 3.04 -20.77
CA GLN A 72 0.92 2.37 -21.95
C GLN A 72 -0.18 1.87 -22.91
N ALA A 73 -1.33 1.46 -22.36
CA ALA A 73 -2.49 1.05 -23.13
C ALA A 73 -3.33 2.23 -23.67
N GLY A 74 -2.95 3.48 -23.42
CA GLY A 74 -3.72 4.66 -23.82
C GLY A 74 -5.02 4.84 -23.03
N LEU A 75 -5.17 4.21 -21.88
CA LEU A 75 -6.35 4.27 -21.03
C LEU A 75 -6.17 5.36 -19.96
N PRO A 76 -7.08 6.35 -19.85
CA PRO A 76 -7.00 7.38 -18.82
C PRO A 76 -7.08 6.78 -17.42
N CYS A 77 -6.10 7.09 -16.57
CA CYS A 77 -6.00 6.55 -15.23
C CYS A 77 -5.49 7.60 -14.24
N PHE A 78 -6.16 7.71 -13.09
CA PHE A 78 -5.77 8.57 -11.99
C PHE A 78 -5.16 7.75 -10.86
N GLY A 79 -3.91 8.05 -10.54
CA GLY A 79 -3.11 7.46 -9.49
C GLY A 79 -1.63 7.78 -9.68
N PRO A 80 -0.78 7.54 -8.69
CA PRO A 80 0.67 7.68 -8.82
C PRO A 80 1.24 6.57 -9.73
N SER A 81 2.32 6.89 -10.44
CA SER A 81 3.12 5.88 -11.14
C SER A 81 3.71 4.86 -10.15
N LYS A 82 4.14 3.70 -10.64
CA LYS A 82 4.84 2.69 -9.82
C LYS A 82 6.02 3.29 -9.06
N ALA A 83 6.81 4.14 -9.74
CA ALA A 83 7.96 4.81 -9.14
C ALA A 83 7.57 5.78 -8.01
N ALA A 84 6.40 6.42 -8.08
CA ALA A 84 5.91 7.29 -7.01
C ALA A 84 5.19 6.49 -5.91
N ALA A 85 4.50 5.41 -6.26
CA ALA A 85 3.78 4.56 -5.32
C ALA A 85 4.70 3.84 -4.31
N ILE A 86 6.01 3.75 -4.60
CA ILE A 86 6.99 3.19 -3.66
C ILE A 86 7.06 3.97 -2.34
N LEU A 87 6.66 5.25 -2.34
CA LEU A 87 6.54 6.04 -1.10
C LEU A 87 5.52 5.44 -0.11
N GLU A 88 4.52 4.71 -0.60
CA GLU A 88 3.61 3.94 0.24
C GLU A 88 4.06 2.48 0.38
N GLY A 89 4.67 1.94 -0.67
CA GLY A 89 5.08 0.54 -0.77
C GLY A 89 6.27 0.14 0.10
N SER A 90 7.15 1.09 0.47
CA SER A 90 8.35 0.82 1.28
C SER A 90 8.57 1.92 2.31
N LYS A 91 8.54 1.54 3.58
CA LYS A 91 8.76 2.46 4.70
C LYS A 91 10.22 2.90 4.78
N SER A 92 11.14 2.00 4.50
CA SER A 92 12.58 2.32 4.45
C SER A 92 12.87 3.34 3.36
N PHE A 93 12.36 3.12 2.14
CA PHE A 93 12.50 4.08 1.05
C PHE A 93 11.93 5.45 1.42
N THR A 94 10.73 5.47 2.02
CA THR A 94 10.09 6.73 2.43
C THR A 94 10.90 7.44 3.50
N LYS A 95 11.43 6.73 4.48
CA LYS A 95 12.30 7.31 5.51
C LYS A 95 13.58 7.91 4.92
N ASP A 96 14.22 7.19 4.01
CA ASP A 96 15.41 7.68 3.29
C ASP A 96 15.09 8.92 2.44
N PHE A 97 13.94 8.90 1.75
CA PHE A 97 13.46 10.04 0.99
C PHE A 97 13.24 11.28 1.88
N LEU A 98 12.52 11.11 3.00
CA LEU A 98 12.26 12.20 3.95
C LEU A 98 13.57 12.77 4.51
N LYS A 99 14.51 11.91 4.89
CA LYS A 99 15.84 12.31 5.36
C LYS A 99 16.63 13.09 4.30
N LYS A 100 16.64 12.56 3.06
CA LYS A 100 17.33 13.20 1.93
C LYS A 100 16.83 14.62 1.66
N TYR A 101 15.53 14.82 1.72
CA TYR A 101 14.90 16.10 1.44
C TYR A 101 14.65 16.96 2.70
N LYS A 102 15.18 16.56 3.85
CA LYS A 102 15.05 17.26 5.13
C LYS A 102 13.59 17.50 5.56
N ILE A 103 12.72 16.58 5.21
CA ILE A 103 11.32 16.59 5.65
C ILE A 103 11.26 16.02 7.06
N PRO A 104 10.63 16.69 8.03
CA PRO A 104 10.57 16.23 9.41
C PRO A 104 9.97 14.82 9.53
N THR A 105 10.67 13.93 10.20
CA THR A 105 10.23 12.58 10.53
C THR A 105 10.95 12.10 11.79
N ALA A 106 10.39 11.11 12.50
CA ALA A 106 11.08 10.49 13.64
C ALA A 106 12.37 9.79 13.20
N ASP A 107 13.32 9.71 14.10
CA ASP A 107 14.54 8.92 13.92
C ASP A 107 14.18 7.47 13.56
N TYR A 108 15.00 6.85 12.74
CA TYR A 108 14.79 5.48 12.28
C TYR A 108 16.12 4.81 11.96
N ASP A 109 16.08 3.51 11.91
CA ASP A 109 17.09 2.68 11.27
C ASP A 109 16.42 1.49 10.60
N VAL A 110 17.15 0.76 9.75
CA VAL A 110 16.61 -0.30 8.89
C VAL A 110 17.45 -1.56 9.06
N PHE A 111 16.79 -2.69 9.31
CA PHE A 111 17.45 -3.96 9.58
C PHE A 111 16.85 -5.10 8.75
N THR A 112 17.73 -5.99 8.29
CA THR A 112 17.40 -7.25 7.62
C THR A 112 17.82 -8.47 8.45
N GLU A 113 18.54 -8.23 9.55
CA GLU A 113 19.06 -9.26 10.44
C GLU A 113 18.62 -8.99 11.88
N VAL A 114 18.37 -10.06 12.63
CA VAL A 114 17.82 -10.01 13.99
C VAL A 114 18.78 -9.35 14.96
N GLU A 115 20.03 -9.80 15.01
CA GLU A 115 21.00 -9.35 16.04
C GLU A 115 21.34 -7.84 15.95
N PRO A 116 21.57 -7.26 14.76
CA PRO A 116 21.74 -5.82 14.64
C PRO A 116 20.50 -5.03 15.09
N ALA A 117 19.28 -5.51 14.76
CA ALA A 117 18.03 -4.88 15.16
C ALA A 117 17.87 -4.91 16.70
N ILE A 118 18.14 -6.05 17.35
CA ILE A 118 18.11 -6.18 18.81
C ILE A 118 19.13 -5.25 19.45
N THR A 119 20.34 -5.19 18.92
CA THR A 119 21.39 -4.31 19.43
C THR A 119 20.97 -2.84 19.39
N TYR A 120 20.32 -2.44 18.29
CA TYR A 120 19.79 -1.09 18.14
C TYR A 120 18.69 -0.80 19.18
N VAL A 121 17.72 -1.70 19.33
CA VAL A 121 16.62 -1.54 20.31
C VAL A 121 17.15 -1.40 21.73
N LYS A 122 18.14 -2.22 22.12
CA LYS A 122 18.80 -2.12 23.45
C LYS A 122 19.52 -0.79 23.68
N SER A 123 19.92 -0.11 22.61
CA SER A 123 20.55 1.21 22.68
C SER A 123 19.54 2.37 22.77
N LYS A 124 18.25 2.09 22.59
CA LYS A 124 17.16 3.09 22.60
C LYS A 124 16.26 2.91 23.81
N SER A 125 15.54 3.97 24.15
CA SER A 125 14.48 3.88 25.16
C SER A 125 13.18 3.38 24.56
N THR A 126 12.38 2.68 25.37
CA THR A 126 10.99 2.35 25.05
C THR A 126 10.04 3.48 25.50
N PRO A 127 8.88 3.67 24.85
CA PRO A 127 8.35 2.85 23.76
C PRO A 127 9.08 3.06 22.43
N ILE A 128 9.20 1.98 21.63
CA ILE A 128 9.78 2.01 20.30
C ILE A 128 8.80 1.42 19.28
N VAL A 129 8.79 1.95 18.07
CA VAL A 129 7.89 1.49 16.99
C VAL A 129 8.69 0.63 16.01
N ILE A 130 8.24 -0.59 15.79
CA ILE A 130 8.83 -1.56 14.87
C ILE A 130 7.84 -1.81 13.73
N LYS A 131 8.31 -1.68 12.49
CA LYS A 131 7.45 -1.77 11.31
C LYS A 131 8.04 -2.74 10.29
N ALA A 132 7.23 -3.66 9.77
CA ALA A 132 7.56 -4.36 8.54
C ALA A 132 7.64 -3.37 7.39
N ASP A 133 8.66 -3.49 6.51
CA ASP A 133 8.94 -2.48 5.49
C ASP A 133 7.86 -2.39 4.42
N GLY A 134 7.40 -3.53 3.90
CA GLY A 134 6.43 -3.60 2.82
C GLY A 134 4.97 -3.39 3.23
N LEU A 135 4.07 -3.62 2.26
CA LEU A 135 2.63 -3.60 2.49
C LEU A 135 2.21 -4.78 3.38
N ALA A 136 1.62 -4.49 4.52
CA ALA A 136 1.20 -5.48 5.51
C ALA A 136 -0.27 -5.30 5.94
N ALA A 137 -1.11 -4.71 5.09
CA ALA A 137 -2.55 -4.48 5.31
C ALA A 137 -2.87 -3.86 6.70
N GLY A 138 -2.06 -2.91 7.16
CA GLY A 138 -2.19 -2.26 8.46
C GLY A 138 -1.72 -3.10 9.66
N LYS A 139 -1.25 -4.32 9.47
CA LYS A 139 -0.88 -5.26 10.55
C LYS A 139 0.63 -5.31 10.84
N GLY A 140 1.45 -4.63 10.05
CA GLY A 140 2.91 -4.66 10.14
C GLY A 140 3.52 -3.56 11.02
N VAL A 141 2.77 -2.95 11.95
CA VAL A 141 3.26 -1.89 12.85
C VAL A 141 3.01 -2.30 14.29
N PHE A 142 4.07 -2.32 15.10
CA PHE A 142 4.03 -2.66 16.51
C PHE A 142 4.67 -1.56 17.35
N ILE A 143 4.03 -1.24 18.47
CA ILE A 143 4.56 -0.32 19.47
C ILE A 143 4.98 -1.18 20.67
N ALA A 144 6.28 -1.39 20.82
CA ALA A 144 6.82 -2.13 21.93
C ALA A 144 7.01 -1.19 23.14
N THR A 145 6.40 -1.54 24.25
CA THR A 145 6.45 -0.74 25.49
C THR A 145 7.62 -1.09 26.38
N ASN A 146 8.26 -2.22 26.13
CA ASN A 146 9.44 -2.71 26.82
C ASN A 146 10.37 -3.47 25.87
N GLU A 147 11.59 -3.76 26.32
CA GLU A 147 12.63 -4.41 25.52
C GLU A 147 12.25 -5.83 25.10
N GLU A 148 11.59 -6.60 25.97
CA GLU A 148 11.17 -7.97 25.68
C GLU A 148 10.15 -8.02 24.53
N GLU A 149 9.15 -7.15 24.56
CA GLU A 149 8.17 -7.02 23.45
C GLU A 149 8.86 -6.65 22.15
N ALA A 150 9.84 -5.76 22.18
CA ALA A 150 10.58 -5.35 21.00
C ALA A 150 11.40 -6.49 20.41
N ILE A 151 12.12 -7.25 21.23
CA ILE A 151 12.92 -8.41 20.81
C ILE A 151 12.02 -9.49 20.20
N ASN A 152 10.90 -9.81 20.85
CA ASN A 152 9.95 -10.80 20.35
C ASN A 152 9.36 -10.36 18.99
N THR A 153 9.01 -9.09 18.85
CA THR A 153 8.49 -8.53 17.58
C THR A 153 9.52 -8.62 16.46
N ILE A 154 10.79 -8.29 16.73
CA ILE A 154 11.87 -8.38 15.74
C ILE A 154 12.06 -9.84 15.28
N ASN A 155 12.08 -10.79 16.20
CA ASN A 155 12.19 -12.21 15.89
C ASN A 155 11.00 -12.69 15.04
N ASP A 156 9.78 -12.35 15.42
CA ASP A 156 8.55 -12.68 14.70
C ASP A 156 8.56 -12.15 13.26
N MET A 157 9.05 -10.93 13.06
CA MET A 157 9.11 -10.31 11.74
C MET A 157 10.22 -10.88 10.88
N LEU A 158 11.47 -10.84 11.35
CA LEU A 158 12.64 -11.18 10.54
C LEU A 158 12.86 -12.69 10.39
N SER A 159 12.57 -13.47 11.42
CA SER A 159 12.78 -14.93 11.42
C SER A 159 11.49 -15.73 11.27
N GLY A 160 10.37 -15.20 11.75
CA GLY A 160 9.10 -15.92 11.83
C GLY A 160 8.31 -15.96 10.53
N ASN A 161 8.75 -15.26 9.47
CA ASN A 161 8.08 -15.15 8.18
C ASN A 161 6.60 -14.70 8.26
N LYS A 162 6.23 -14.06 9.37
CA LYS A 162 4.85 -13.69 9.72
C LYS A 162 4.20 -12.71 8.71
N PHE A 163 5.02 -11.95 7.99
CA PHE A 163 4.59 -10.94 7.03
C PHE A 163 5.09 -11.21 5.60
N GLY A 164 5.54 -12.45 5.30
CA GLY A 164 6.09 -12.81 4.00
C GLY A 164 7.20 -11.83 3.57
N GLU A 165 7.20 -11.43 2.30
CA GLU A 165 8.19 -10.48 1.74
C GLU A 165 8.29 -9.16 2.52
N ALA A 166 7.17 -8.66 3.07
CA ALA A 166 7.14 -7.42 3.85
C ALA A 166 7.94 -7.51 5.16
N GLY A 167 8.09 -8.73 5.72
CA GLY A 167 8.81 -9.01 6.96
C GLY A 167 10.32 -9.18 6.81
N HIS A 168 10.85 -9.29 5.59
CA HIS A 168 12.30 -9.46 5.37
C HIS A 168 13.12 -8.22 5.74
N ARG A 169 12.47 -7.12 6.06
CA ARG A 169 13.08 -5.88 6.51
C ARG A 169 12.20 -5.21 7.55
N VAL A 170 12.80 -4.68 8.59
CA VAL A 170 12.13 -3.87 9.62
C VAL A 170 12.71 -2.47 9.69
N VAL A 171 11.84 -1.54 10.05
CA VAL A 171 12.15 -0.12 10.24
C VAL A 171 11.75 0.28 11.65
#